data_d752cf93d714156e721c7d2db8bfc675
#
_entry.id   d752cf93d714156e721c7d2db8bfc675
#
_cell.length_a   1.000
_cell.length_b   1.000
_cell.length_c   1.000
_cell.angle_alpha   90.00
_cell.angle_beta   90.00
_cell.angle_gamma   90.00
#
_symmetry.space_group_name_H-M   'P 1'
#
loop_
_entity.id
_entity.type
_entity.pdbx_description
1 polymer ?
#
loop_
_entity_poly.entity_id
_entity_poly.type
_entity_poly.pdbx_seq_one_letter_code
_entity_poly.pdbx_strand_id
1 'polypeptide(L)'
;MNITAILSGKRKWFLAASLVLTTWASAQLVTYPEGVNVGMPHNDDYTVKVRVPGGEWIDLFEYNVQVDMDNVQSASMVQFDMGSPVEVMVKKNNGLIQDVQIRPLGKGVQHTVNRNTILFTLEKPQYLSVEFNGDRLHNLHLFANPLETETYAESSDKVIYFGPGIHRPEDLPNTQIQIPSNTTVYLAPGAIVKAKLLIDKAENVRVIGRGILDHPIRGIEVTHSKNVLIDGITVVNPDHYTVFGGESTGLTIKNLKSFSCKGWSDGIDLMCCNEVLIDHVFMRNSDDCIAIYAHRWNYYGGSRDVTLQNAVLWADIAHPINIGGHGNPADKIGEVIENITIRNVDILEQDEDDPLYQGCMAIDCGDKNLVRNVLFEDIRVESIQEGRLFHIRVRFNPKYDKQPGRGIEDVTFRNITYNGVGENPSLIKGLDAERGIRNVTFENVMLNGTKMKSIDSFIQNEFIKGVKVR
;
A
#
# COMPACT_ATOMS: atom_id res chain seq x y z
N MET A 1 14.21 -86.95 -43.31
CA MET A 1 13.48 -87.81 -42.36
C MET A 1 13.66 -87.25 -40.98
N ASN A 2 12.51 -86.87 -40.36
CA ASN A 2 12.31 -86.54 -38.95
C ASN A 2 12.91 -85.27 -38.34
N ILE A 3 12.15 -84.50 -38.19
CA ILE A 3 11.67 -83.34 -37.49
C ILE A 3 11.53 -83.64 -36.01
N THR A 4 12.09 -82.74 -35.16
CA THR A 4 11.64 -82.59 -33.78
C THR A 4 11.63 -81.16 -33.43
N ALA A 5 10.45 -80.64 -33.05
CA ALA A 5 10.21 -79.27 -32.65
C ALA A 5 10.66 -79.03 -31.20
N ILE A 6 11.25 -77.87 -30.93
CA ILE A 6 11.52 -77.40 -29.60
C ILE A 6 10.74 -76.11 -29.36
N LEU A 7 9.87 -76.18 -28.38
CA LEU A 7 9.10 -75.08 -27.85
C LEU A 7 9.98 -74.09 -27.05
N SER A 8 10.12 -72.89 -27.51
CA SER A 8 10.76 -71.82 -26.76
C SER A 8 9.71 -70.92 -26.04
N GLY A 9 9.58 -71.06 -24.74
CA GLY A 9 8.74 -70.23 -23.91
C GLY A 9 9.36 -68.83 -23.77
N LYS A 10 8.64 -67.83 -24.32
CA LYS A 10 8.98 -66.44 -24.08
C LYS A 10 8.43 -66.01 -22.70
N ARG A 11 9.29 -65.83 -21.70
CA ARG A 11 8.97 -65.13 -20.46
C ARG A 11 8.84 -63.64 -20.76
N LYS A 12 7.63 -63.11 -20.64
CA LYS A 12 7.39 -61.66 -20.61
C LYS A 12 7.77 -61.12 -19.24
N TRP A 13 8.81 -60.32 -19.20
CA TRP A 13 9.13 -59.51 -18.05
C TRP A 13 8.24 -58.27 -18.09
N PHE A 14 7.32 -58.13 -17.13
CA PHE A 14 6.65 -56.88 -16.86
C PHE A 14 7.57 -56.01 -16.01
N LEU A 15 8.18 -54.99 -16.61
CA LEU A 15 8.77 -53.90 -15.86
C LEU A 15 7.63 -53.06 -15.29
N ALA A 16 7.39 -53.15 -13.99
CA ALA A 16 6.58 -52.20 -13.27
C ALA A 16 7.40 -50.91 -13.12
N ALA A 17 7.11 -49.93 -13.96
CA ALA A 17 7.62 -48.55 -13.77
C ALA A 17 6.87 -47.96 -12.58
N SER A 18 7.51 -47.95 -11.42
CA SER A 18 7.04 -47.17 -10.27
C SER A 18 7.19 -45.69 -10.63
N LEU A 19 6.08 -45.04 -10.95
CA LEU A 19 6.01 -43.59 -11.07
C LEU A 19 6.19 -43.02 -9.64
N VAL A 20 7.38 -42.59 -9.30
CA VAL A 20 7.60 -41.78 -8.08
C VAL A 20 7.04 -40.39 -8.39
N LEU A 21 5.80 -40.16 -8.02
CA LEU A 21 5.24 -38.84 -7.92
C LEU A 21 5.97 -38.11 -6.77
N THR A 22 7.04 -37.40 -7.09
CA THR A 22 7.57 -36.37 -6.21
C THR A 22 6.55 -35.25 -6.14
N THR A 23 5.66 -35.31 -5.16
CA THR A 23 4.91 -34.14 -4.74
C THR A 23 5.93 -33.13 -4.22
N TRP A 24 6.19 -32.10 -4.97
CA TRP A 24 6.85 -30.92 -4.46
C TRP A 24 5.90 -30.35 -3.40
N ALA A 25 6.19 -30.58 -2.14
CA ALA A 25 5.52 -29.84 -1.06
C ALA A 25 5.95 -28.39 -1.28
N SER A 26 5.04 -27.54 -1.80
CA SER A 26 5.26 -26.10 -1.81
C SER A 26 5.48 -25.66 -0.37
N ALA A 27 6.45 -24.82 -0.11
CA ALA A 27 6.69 -24.26 1.20
C ALA A 27 5.40 -23.64 1.71
N GLN A 28 4.91 -24.09 2.87
CA GLN A 28 3.66 -23.57 3.46
C GLN A 28 3.90 -22.30 4.24
N LEU A 29 5.14 -22.10 4.72
CA LEU A 29 5.61 -20.94 5.48
C LEU A 29 7.05 -20.65 5.08
N VAL A 30 7.36 -19.42 4.72
CA VAL A 30 8.71 -18.94 4.41
C VAL A 30 9.03 -17.77 5.34
N THR A 31 10.02 -17.96 6.18
CA THR A 31 10.59 -16.89 7.02
C THR A 31 11.86 -16.36 6.40
N TYR A 32 12.22 -15.13 6.71
CA TYR A 32 13.38 -14.49 6.08
C TYR A 32 14.62 -14.66 6.95
N PRO A 33 15.82 -14.69 6.35
CA PRO A 33 17.06 -14.97 7.08
C PRO A 33 17.33 -13.96 8.22
N GLU A 34 17.59 -14.44 9.42
CA GLU A 34 17.87 -13.61 10.59
C GLU A 34 19.26 -12.94 10.54
N GLY A 35 20.27 -13.66 10.15
CA GLY A 35 21.67 -13.25 10.32
C GLY A 35 22.16 -12.12 9.43
N VAL A 36 21.30 -11.54 8.61
CA VAL A 36 21.65 -10.59 7.55
C VAL A 36 21.30 -9.15 7.92
N ASN A 37 20.66 -8.96 9.06
CA ASN A 37 20.12 -7.68 9.49
C ASN A 37 21.11 -6.83 10.32
N VAL A 38 22.38 -7.18 10.29
CA VAL A 38 23.42 -6.40 10.97
C VAL A 38 23.44 -4.99 10.39
N GLY A 39 22.94 -4.03 11.18
CA GLY A 39 22.84 -2.63 10.80
C GLY A 39 21.43 -2.12 10.47
N MET A 40 20.39 -2.98 10.47
CA MET A 40 19.02 -2.52 10.64
C MET A 40 18.70 -2.47 12.14
N PRO A 41 18.07 -1.38 12.63
CA PRO A 41 17.66 -1.31 14.02
C PRO A 41 16.65 -2.43 14.33
N HIS A 42 16.93 -3.20 15.38
CA HIS A 42 15.99 -4.14 15.95
C HIS A 42 15.09 -3.42 16.95
N ASN A 43 13.81 -3.77 16.98
CA ASN A 43 12.85 -3.29 17.97
C ASN A 43 12.49 -4.45 18.89
N ASP A 44 12.80 -4.34 20.16
CA ASP A 44 12.61 -5.39 21.17
C ASP A 44 11.33 -5.25 22.02
N ASP A 45 10.39 -4.40 21.61
CA ASP A 45 9.08 -4.27 22.28
C ASP A 45 8.27 -5.57 22.24
N TYR A 46 8.50 -6.36 21.20
CA TYR A 46 7.82 -7.65 20.98
C TYR A 46 8.81 -8.76 20.68
N THR A 47 8.35 -10.02 20.90
CA THR A 47 8.95 -11.22 20.32
C THR A 47 7.86 -11.92 19.52
N VAL A 48 8.09 -12.11 18.23
CA VAL A 48 7.10 -12.66 17.31
C VAL A 48 7.58 -14.01 16.77
N LYS A 49 6.74 -15.02 16.92
CA LYS A 49 7.02 -16.37 16.39
C LYS A 49 5.86 -16.84 15.53
N VAL A 50 6.20 -17.58 14.48
CA VAL A 50 5.24 -18.17 13.55
C VAL A 50 5.49 -19.67 13.39
N ARG A 51 4.43 -20.42 13.06
CA ARG A 51 4.56 -21.82 12.65
C ARG A 51 3.40 -22.27 11.76
N VAL A 52 3.61 -23.30 10.99
CA VAL A 52 2.46 -24.08 10.49
C VAL A 52 1.79 -24.81 11.66
N PRO A 53 0.47 -25.03 11.66
CA PRO A 53 -0.21 -25.70 12.77
C PRO A 53 0.44 -27.05 13.14
N GLY A 54 0.81 -27.19 14.41
CA GLY A 54 1.50 -28.38 14.92
C GLY A 54 3.00 -28.47 14.61
N GLY A 55 3.59 -27.51 13.92
CA GLY A 55 5.03 -27.43 13.65
C GLY A 55 5.82 -26.73 14.77
N GLU A 56 7.12 -26.61 14.55
CA GLU A 56 8.01 -25.88 15.45
C GLU A 56 7.84 -24.37 15.29
N TRP A 57 7.98 -23.62 16.39
CA TRP A 57 7.97 -22.17 16.37
C TRP A 57 9.26 -21.61 15.77
N ILE A 58 9.13 -20.73 14.78
CA ILE A 58 10.21 -20.00 14.13
C ILE A 58 10.15 -18.56 14.61
N ASP A 59 11.24 -18.05 15.13
CA ASP A 59 11.41 -16.66 15.57
C ASP A 59 11.53 -15.75 14.35
N LEU A 60 10.93 -14.56 14.38
CA LEU A 60 11.06 -13.56 13.34
C LEU A 60 11.94 -12.42 13.82
N PHE A 61 12.54 -11.70 12.90
CA PHE A 61 13.25 -10.47 13.21
C PHE A 61 12.28 -9.28 13.23
N GLU A 62 12.25 -8.56 14.34
CA GLU A 62 11.44 -7.37 14.54
C GLU A 62 12.22 -6.12 14.09
N TYR A 63 11.88 -5.62 12.91
CA TYR A 63 12.45 -4.38 12.40
C TYR A 63 11.89 -3.17 13.15
N ASN A 64 12.77 -2.21 13.46
CA ASN A 64 12.35 -0.89 13.94
C ASN A 64 11.96 -0.01 12.75
N VAL A 65 10.75 0.55 12.77
CA VAL A 65 10.27 1.54 11.81
C VAL A 65 9.88 2.81 12.54
N GLN A 66 10.20 3.97 11.96
CA GLN A 66 9.76 5.25 12.50
C GLN A 66 8.37 5.60 11.95
N VAL A 67 7.54 6.17 12.81
CA VAL A 67 6.17 6.55 12.51
C VAL A 67 5.88 7.93 13.11
N ASP A 68 4.89 8.64 12.57
CA ASP A 68 4.33 9.89 13.06
C ASP A 68 5.38 11.00 13.22
N MET A 69 5.54 11.86 12.21
CA MET A 69 6.56 12.91 12.23
C MET A 69 6.32 13.99 13.29
N ASP A 70 5.09 14.17 13.75
CA ASP A 70 4.76 15.16 14.78
C ASP A 70 5.05 14.64 16.19
N ASN A 71 5.04 13.32 16.35
CA ASN A 71 5.41 12.62 17.58
C ASN A 71 6.24 11.38 17.26
N VAL A 72 7.44 11.57 16.74
CA VAL A 72 8.29 10.50 16.21
C VAL A 72 8.49 9.38 17.22
N GLN A 73 7.98 8.22 16.90
CA GLN A 73 8.12 7.01 17.71
C GLN A 73 8.63 5.84 16.86
N SER A 74 8.99 4.76 17.56
CA SER A 74 9.46 3.52 16.96
C SER A 74 8.39 2.44 17.09
N ALA A 75 7.89 1.96 15.97
CA ALA A 75 7.01 0.79 15.90
C ALA A 75 7.80 -0.44 15.45
N SER A 76 7.24 -1.62 15.70
CA SER A 76 7.83 -2.89 15.26
C SER A 76 7.22 -3.34 13.93
N MET A 77 8.01 -3.99 13.09
CA MET A 77 7.55 -4.61 11.85
C MET A 77 8.12 -6.03 11.70
N VAL A 78 7.26 -6.99 11.38
CA VAL A 78 7.67 -8.35 11.00
C VAL A 78 7.04 -8.74 9.68
N GLN A 79 7.69 -9.63 8.93
CA GLN A 79 7.17 -10.13 7.67
C GLN A 79 7.58 -11.59 7.39
N PHE A 80 6.69 -12.31 6.74
CA PHE A 80 6.89 -13.70 6.29
C PHE A 80 5.93 -14.00 5.13
N ASP A 81 6.19 -15.08 4.38
CA ASP A 81 5.26 -15.53 3.34
C ASP A 81 4.51 -16.77 3.79
N MET A 82 3.25 -16.89 3.41
CA MET A 82 2.40 -18.03 3.72
C MET A 82 1.58 -18.52 2.52
N GLY A 83 1.51 -19.85 2.38
CA GLY A 83 0.68 -20.55 1.39
C GLY A 83 -0.39 -21.45 2.03
N SER A 84 -0.45 -21.51 3.35
CA SER A 84 -1.41 -22.27 4.15
C SER A 84 -1.62 -21.56 5.49
N PRO A 85 -2.58 -21.98 6.34
CA PRO A 85 -2.77 -21.40 7.67
C PRO A 85 -1.49 -21.36 8.49
N VAL A 86 -1.28 -20.25 9.23
CA VAL A 86 -0.11 -20.00 10.08
C VAL A 86 -0.57 -19.57 11.46
N GLU A 87 -0.05 -20.23 12.50
CA GLU A 87 -0.20 -19.78 13.89
C GLU A 87 0.85 -18.72 14.20
N VAL A 88 0.41 -17.63 14.83
CA VAL A 88 1.23 -16.49 15.22
C VAL A 88 1.19 -16.33 16.73
N MET A 89 2.38 -16.20 17.32
CA MET A 89 2.58 -15.86 18.73
C MET A 89 3.23 -14.48 18.81
N VAL A 90 2.61 -13.56 19.54
CA VAL A 90 3.20 -12.26 19.85
C VAL A 90 3.31 -12.12 21.35
N LYS A 91 4.53 -11.99 21.85
CA LYS A 91 4.83 -11.67 23.23
C LYS A 91 5.14 -10.18 23.34
N LYS A 92 4.42 -9.47 24.20
CA LYS A 92 4.77 -8.10 24.60
C LYS A 92 5.88 -8.18 25.64
N ASN A 93 7.06 -7.62 25.34
CA ASN A 93 8.22 -7.70 26.22
C ASN A 93 8.18 -6.65 27.33
N ASN A 94 7.49 -5.54 27.10
CA ASN A 94 7.39 -4.39 28.01
C ASN A 94 6.01 -4.29 28.67
N GLY A 95 5.86 -4.72 29.92
CA GLY A 95 4.64 -4.55 30.70
C GLY A 95 3.57 -5.62 30.45
N LEU A 96 2.40 -5.40 31.04
CA LEU A 96 1.27 -6.33 30.98
C LEU A 96 0.32 -5.98 29.83
N ILE A 97 -0.36 -6.98 29.31
CA ILE A 97 -1.47 -6.82 28.38
C ILE A 97 -2.74 -6.57 29.18
N GLN A 98 -3.38 -5.41 28.96
CA GLN A 98 -4.69 -5.06 29.50
C GLN A 98 -5.76 -5.14 28.42
N ASP A 99 -5.41 -4.74 27.19
CA ASP A 99 -6.26 -4.76 26.01
C ASP A 99 -5.44 -5.12 24.77
N VAL A 100 -6.10 -5.70 23.77
CA VAL A 100 -5.51 -6.05 22.47
C VAL A 100 -6.47 -5.68 21.36
N GLN A 101 -5.97 -4.93 20.39
CA GLN A 101 -6.69 -4.63 19.17
C GLN A 101 -5.86 -5.10 17.97
N ILE A 102 -6.46 -5.91 17.10
CA ILE A 102 -5.84 -6.35 15.84
C ILE A 102 -6.63 -5.71 14.70
N ARG A 103 -5.99 -4.82 13.96
CA ARG A 103 -6.58 -4.03 12.89
C ARG A 103 -6.01 -4.43 11.53
N PRO A 104 -6.80 -4.30 10.43
CA PRO A 104 -8.16 -3.76 10.33
C PRO A 104 -9.18 -4.60 11.11
N LEU A 105 -10.08 -3.94 11.84
CA LEU A 105 -11.12 -4.60 12.64
C LEU A 105 -12.02 -5.50 11.78
N GLY A 106 -12.26 -5.08 10.54
CA GLY A 106 -13.06 -5.83 9.57
C GLY A 106 -12.49 -7.21 9.20
N LYS A 107 -11.21 -7.49 9.51
CA LYS A 107 -10.61 -8.83 9.32
C LYS A 107 -11.07 -9.84 10.38
N GLY A 108 -11.55 -9.37 11.52
CA GLY A 108 -12.13 -10.21 12.58
C GLY A 108 -11.17 -11.24 13.16
N VAL A 109 -9.87 -10.92 13.25
CA VAL A 109 -8.85 -11.84 13.75
C VAL A 109 -9.11 -12.16 15.21
N GLN A 110 -9.47 -13.42 15.51
CA GLN A 110 -9.69 -13.90 16.86
C GLN A 110 -8.36 -14.27 17.51
N HIS A 111 -8.16 -13.90 18.77
CA HIS A 111 -6.94 -14.18 19.50
C HIS A 111 -7.23 -14.65 20.93
N THR A 112 -6.26 -15.31 21.54
CA THR A 112 -6.26 -15.66 22.96
C THR A 112 -5.13 -14.94 23.66
N VAL A 113 -5.35 -14.55 24.91
CA VAL A 113 -4.35 -13.86 25.74
C VAL A 113 -3.91 -14.77 26.87
N ASN A 114 -2.61 -14.93 27.06
CA ASN A 114 -2.01 -15.60 28.20
C ASN A 114 -0.87 -14.73 28.76
N ARG A 115 -1.14 -14.06 29.88
CA ARG A 115 -0.21 -13.09 30.52
C ARG A 115 0.16 -11.97 29.57
N ASN A 116 1.40 -11.98 29.05
CA ASN A 116 1.92 -11.00 28.12
C ASN A 116 2.08 -11.53 26.68
N THR A 117 1.38 -12.60 26.34
CA THR A 117 1.47 -13.27 25.04
C THR A 117 0.08 -13.43 24.46
N ILE A 118 -0.07 -13.14 23.17
CA ILE A 118 -1.26 -13.47 22.39
C ILE A 118 -0.96 -14.56 21.37
N LEU A 119 -1.98 -15.33 21.05
CA LEU A 119 -1.96 -16.37 20.02
C LEU A 119 -3.16 -16.20 19.10
N PHE A 120 -2.93 -16.26 17.81
CA PHE A 120 -3.97 -16.24 16.78
C PHE A 120 -3.53 -17.02 15.54
N THR A 121 -4.50 -17.34 14.68
CA THR A 121 -4.24 -18.04 13.42
C THR A 121 -4.61 -17.14 12.24
N LEU A 122 -3.75 -17.11 11.23
CA LEU A 122 -4.01 -16.50 9.95
C LEU A 122 -4.36 -17.58 8.93
N GLU A 123 -5.55 -17.49 8.34
CA GLU A 123 -6.01 -18.44 7.33
C GLU A 123 -5.51 -18.12 5.91
N LYS A 124 -5.12 -16.86 5.69
CA LYS A 124 -4.67 -16.32 4.40
C LYS A 124 -3.74 -15.12 4.60
N PRO A 125 -2.96 -14.76 3.58
CA PRO A 125 -2.16 -13.54 3.58
C PRO A 125 -2.98 -12.29 3.92
N GLN A 126 -2.43 -11.46 4.81
CA GLN A 126 -3.02 -10.16 5.19
C GLN A 126 -2.02 -9.29 5.95
N TYR A 127 -2.29 -8.01 5.99
CA TYR A 127 -1.50 -6.99 6.66
C TYR A 127 -2.25 -6.47 7.88
N LEU A 128 -1.58 -6.48 9.03
CA LEU A 128 -2.20 -6.19 10.32
C LEU A 128 -1.38 -5.19 11.13
N SER A 129 -2.09 -4.38 11.92
CA SER A 129 -1.56 -3.70 13.08
C SER A 129 -2.02 -4.46 14.33
N VAL A 130 -1.09 -4.80 15.22
CA VAL A 130 -1.37 -5.41 16.52
C VAL A 130 -1.03 -4.40 17.59
N GLU A 131 -2.04 -3.92 18.27
CA GLU A 131 -1.97 -2.84 19.25
C GLU A 131 -2.29 -3.33 20.63
N PHE A 132 -1.53 -2.86 21.61
CA PHE A 132 -1.70 -3.26 23.01
C PHE A 132 -1.96 -2.04 23.87
N ASN A 133 -2.99 -2.12 24.71
CA ASN A 133 -3.31 -1.11 25.73
C ASN A 133 -3.64 0.27 25.10
N GLY A 134 -4.15 0.29 23.88
CA GLY A 134 -4.47 1.53 23.15
C GLY A 134 -3.26 2.30 22.61
N ASP A 135 -2.06 1.70 22.65
CA ASP A 135 -0.85 2.31 22.10
C ASP A 135 -0.73 1.98 20.60
N ARG A 136 -0.89 2.99 19.77
CA ARG A 136 -0.83 2.91 18.31
C ARG A 136 0.52 3.37 17.73
N LEU A 137 1.42 3.90 18.56
CA LEU A 137 2.72 4.40 18.13
C LEU A 137 3.83 3.36 18.32
N HIS A 138 3.73 2.55 19.41
CA HIS A 138 4.64 1.44 19.67
C HIS A 138 3.95 0.09 19.35
N ASN A 139 3.20 0.05 18.26
CA ASN A 139 2.47 -1.14 17.83
C ASN A 139 3.35 -2.08 16.99
N LEU A 140 2.82 -3.29 16.74
CA LEU A 140 3.46 -4.26 15.84
C LEU A 140 2.72 -4.28 14.49
N HIS A 141 3.42 -4.00 13.41
CA HIS A 141 2.96 -4.25 12.04
C HIS A 141 3.37 -5.65 11.60
N LEU A 142 2.39 -6.49 11.26
CA LEU A 142 2.60 -7.87 10.86
C LEU A 142 2.16 -8.07 9.41
N PHE A 143 3.10 -8.46 8.57
CA PHE A 143 2.87 -8.68 7.15
C PHE A 143 3.01 -10.15 6.79
N ALA A 144 1.87 -10.85 6.71
CA ALA A 144 1.77 -12.17 6.13
C ALA A 144 1.56 -12.00 4.62
N ASN A 145 2.61 -12.21 3.85
CA ASN A 145 2.58 -12.06 2.39
C ASN A 145 2.11 -13.37 1.71
N PRO A 146 1.58 -13.30 0.48
CA PRO A 146 1.46 -14.49 -0.36
C PRO A 146 2.86 -15.02 -0.72
N LEU A 147 2.97 -16.32 -1.04
CA LEU A 147 4.23 -16.89 -1.52
C LEU A 147 4.69 -16.16 -2.78
N GLU A 148 5.99 -15.98 -2.93
CA GLU A 148 6.56 -15.48 -4.18
C GLU A 148 6.29 -16.46 -5.33
N THR A 149 5.91 -15.94 -6.47
CA THR A 149 5.67 -16.72 -7.68
C THR A 149 6.93 -16.91 -8.52
N GLU A 150 7.95 -16.10 -8.27
CA GLU A 150 9.19 -16.07 -9.01
C GLU A 150 10.34 -15.58 -8.11
N THR A 151 11.47 -16.25 -8.13
CA THR A 151 12.66 -15.92 -7.36
C THR A 151 13.91 -16.03 -8.22
N TYR A 152 14.96 -15.31 -7.83
CA TYR A 152 16.26 -15.31 -8.48
C TYR A 152 17.36 -15.57 -7.45
N ALA A 153 18.48 -16.15 -7.86
CA ALA A 153 19.62 -16.43 -6.99
C ALA A 153 20.88 -15.64 -7.33
N GLU A 154 20.91 -15.02 -8.52
CA GLU A 154 22.06 -14.27 -9.00
C GLU A 154 21.68 -13.23 -10.06
N SER A 155 22.57 -12.28 -10.33
CA SER A 155 22.43 -11.31 -11.41
C SER A 155 22.70 -11.92 -12.78
N SER A 156 22.06 -11.37 -13.82
CA SER A 156 22.28 -11.71 -15.23
C SER A 156 22.13 -10.47 -16.10
N ASP A 157 22.22 -10.60 -17.41
CA ASP A 157 22.03 -9.48 -18.35
C ASP A 157 20.65 -8.79 -18.19
N LYS A 158 19.67 -9.47 -17.61
CA LYS A 158 18.29 -8.97 -17.42
C LYS A 158 17.86 -8.94 -15.97
N VAL A 159 18.71 -9.30 -15.03
CA VAL A 159 18.38 -9.34 -13.60
C VAL A 159 19.45 -8.62 -12.79
N ILE A 160 19.03 -7.62 -12.05
CA ILE A 160 19.82 -7.02 -10.98
C ILE A 160 19.39 -7.70 -9.68
N TYR A 161 20.27 -8.49 -9.10
CA TYR A 161 19.99 -9.26 -7.90
C TYR A 161 20.64 -8.63 -6.68
N PHE A 162 19.83 -8.39 -5.65
CA PHE A 162 20.29 -8.05 -4.31
C PHE A 162 19.99 -9.21 -3.38
N GLY A 163 21.02 -9.95 -2.99
CA GLY A 163 20.93 -11.04 -2.01
C GLY A 163 20.72 -10.52 -0.59
N PRO A 164 20.52 -11.45 0.37
CA PRO A 164 20.46 -11.07 1.78
C PRO A 164 21.68 -10.25 2.21
N GLY A 165 21.47 -9.19 2.99
CA GLY A 165 22.52 -8.29 3.48
C GLY A 165 22.29 -6.84 3.11
N ILE A 166 23.22 -5.96 3.54
CA ILE A 166 23.15 -4.53 3.33
C ILE A 166 23.93 -4.16 2.07
N HIS A 167 23.21 -3.55 1.13
CA HIS A 167 23.77 -3.05 -0.12
C HIS A 167 23.78 -1.52 -0.09
N ARG A 168 24.99 -0.96 -0.17
CA ARG A 168 25.22 0.50 -0.23
C ARG A 168 26.01 0.82 -1.50
N PRO A 169 25.36 1.29 -2.55
CA PRO A 169 26.06 1.70 -3.77
C PRO A 169 26.73 3.07 -3.53
N GLU A 170 27.84 3.07 -2.77
CA GLU A 170 28.57 4.30 -2.35
C GLU A 170 29.16 5.07 -3.54
N ASP A 171 29.42 4.38 -4.64
CA ASP A 171 30.01 4.96 -5.86
C ASP A 171 29.00 5.59 -6.82
N LEU A 172 27.70 5.56 -6.52
CA LEU A 172 26.68 6.09 -7.40
C LEU A 172 26.30 7.54 -7.03
N PRO A 173 26.16 8.43 -8.02
CA PRO A 173 25.65 9.77 -7.77
C PRO A 173 24.28 9.73 -7.07
N ASN A 174 24.17 10.46 -5.96
CA ASN A 174 22.94 10.56 -5.16
C ASN A 174 22.37 9.22 -4.66
N THR A 175 23.22 8.19 -4.46
CA THR A 175 22.76 6.84 -4.06
C THR A 175 21.57 6.34 -4.91
N GLN A 176 21.66 6.50 -6.24
CA GLN A 176 20.61 6.18 -7.20
C GLN A 176 21.05 5.04 -8.12
N ILE A 177 20.20 4.06 -8.30
CA ILE A 177 20.39 2.96 -9.25
C ILE A 177 19.46 3.19 -10.44
N GLN A 178 20.04 3.45 -11.62
CA GLN A 178 19.28 3.57 -12.88
C GLN A 178 18.93 2.18 -13.39
N ILE A 179 17.63 1.94 -13.64
CA ILE A 179 17.14 0.65 -14.12
C ILE A 179 16.81 0.76 -15.62
N PRO A 180 17.49 0.00 -16.49
CA PRO A 180 17.22 0.00 -17.92
C PRO A 180 15.96 -0.79 -18.28
N SER A 181 15.48 -0.61 -19.52
CA SER A 181 14.36 -1.38 -20.07
C SER A 181 14.62 -2.90 -20.06
N ASN A 182 13.54 -3.67 -19.96
CA ASN A 182 13.54 -5.14 -19.97
C ASN A 182 14.37 -5.77 -18.83
N THR A 183 14.45 -5.10 -17.68
CA THR A 183 15.22 -5.51 -16.51
C THR A 183 14.30 -5.87 -15.34
N THR A 184 14.62 -6.96 -14.67
CA THR A 184 14.06 -7.31 -13.36
C THR A 184 15.06 -6.92 -12.27
N VAL A 185 14.64 -6.13 -11.31
CA VAL A 185 15.35 -5.92 -10.04
C VAL A 185 14.73 -6.85 -9.02
N TYR A 186 15.51 -7.76 -8.48
CA TYR A 186 15.05 -8.68 -7.45
C TYR A 186 15.75 -8.41 -6.13
N LEU A 187 14.95 -8.02 -5.13
CA LEU A 187 15.40 -7.85 -3.75
C LEU A 187 15.01 -9.11 -2.96
N ALA A 188 15.96 -9.99 -2.73
CA ALA A 188 15.70 -11.23 -2.01
C ALA A 188 15.21 -10.99 -0.57
N PRO A 189 14.51 -11.94 0.06
CA PRO A 189 14.23 -11.88 1.48
C PRO A 189 15.52 -11.62 2.29
N GLY A 190 15.52 -10.63 3.17
CA GLY A 190 16.69 -10.18 3.94
C GLY A 190 17.65 -9.23 3.20
N ALA A 191 17.38 -8.87 1.95
CA ALA A 191 18.11 -7.79 1.26
C ALA A 191 17.69 -6.42 1.80
N ILE A 192 18.66 -5.55 2.07
CA ILE A 192 18.48 -4.17 2.52
C ILE A 192 19.27 -3.28 1.57
N VAL A 193 18.57 -2.48 0.78
CA VAL A 193 19.19 -1.64 -0.24
C VAL A 193 19.05 -0.18 0.16
N LYS A 194 20.17 0.52 0.35
CA LYS A 194 20.22 1.94 0.70
C LYS A 194 20.41 2.80 -0.55
N ALA A 195 19.41 2.76 -1.42
CA ALA A 195 19.44 3.52 -2.66
C ALA A 195 18.02 3.77 -3.19
N LYS A 196 17.87 4.82 -3.97
CA LYS A 196 16.71 5.06 -4.82
C LYS A 196 16.79 4.19 -6.07
N LEU A 197 15.67 3.58 -6.50
CA LEU A 197 15.56 2.95 -7.81
C LEU A 197 14.92 3.94 -8.78
N LEU A 198 15.64 4.28 -9.85
CA LEU A 198 15.16 5.19 -10.90
C LEU A 198 14.86 4.41 -12.18
N ILE A 199 13.60 4.47 -12.62
CA ILE A 199 13.08 3.90 -13.86
C ILE A 199 12.65 5.09 -14.72
N ASP A 200 13.58 5.64 -15.53
CA ASP A 200 13.30 6.79 -16.40
C ASP A 200 13.42 6.41 -17.86
N LYS A 201 12.39 6.71 -18.65
CA LYS A 201 12.31 6.40 -20.09
C LYS A 201 12.58 4.92 -20.39
N ALA A 202 12.01 4.05 -19.54
CA ALA A 202 12.22 2.61 -19.63
C ALA A 202 10.89 1.87 -19.82
N GLU A 203 10.98 0.67 -20.41
CA GLU A 203 9.82 -0.18 -20.67
C GLU A 203 10.07 -1.60 -20.14
N ASN A 204 9.00 -2.29 -19.70
CA ASN A 204 9.04 -3.68 -19.24
C ASN A 204 10.02 -3.87 -18.08
N VAL A 205 9.91 -3.04 -17.06
CA VAL A 205 10.74 -3.13 -15.85
C VAL A 205 9.95 -3.78 -14.73
N ARG A 206 10.63 -4.61 -13.94
CA ARG A 206 10.05 -5.26 -12.76
C ARG A 206 10.95 -5.02 -11.55
N VAL A 207 10.38 -4.57 -10.45
CA VAL A 207 11.04 -4.48 -9.15
C VAL A 207 10.27 -5.40 -8.21
N ILE A 208 10.83 -6.55 -7.87
CA ILE A 208 10.11 -7.61 -7.17
C ILE A 208 10.93 -8.21 -6.03
N GLY A 209 10.28 -8.92 -5.13
CA GLY A 209 10.93 -9.65 -4.02
C GLY A 209 10.35 -9.29 -2.65
N ARG A 210 11.18 -9.50 -1.60
CA ARG A 210 10.81 -9.28 -0.20
C ARG A 210 11.81 -8.41 0.56
N GLY A 211 12.76 -7.84 -0.15
CA GLY A 211 13.76 -6.95 0.43
C GLY A 211 13.20 -5.58 0.81
N ILE A 212 14.06 -4.80 1.44
CA ILE A 212 13.75 -3.48 1.99
C ILE A 212 14.60 -2.42 1.27
N LEU A 213 13.95 -1.34 0.81
CA LEU A 213 14.63 -0.08 0.52
C LEU A 213 14.66 0.75 1.80
N ASP A 214 15.84 0.99 2.34
CA ASP A 214 16.04 1.63 3.63
C ASP A 214 16.68 3.02 3.49
N HIS A 215 16.01 4.06 4.00
CA HIS A 215 16.40 5.47 3.94
C HIS A 215 16.79 5.96 2.52
N PRO A 216 16.05 5.62 1.47
CA PRO A 216 16.31 6.20 0.17
C PRO A 216 15.87 7.69 0.15
N ILE A 217 16.49 8.51 -0.69
CA ILE A 217 16.04 9.90 -0.92
C ILE A 217 14.60 9.95 -1.47
N ARG A 218 14.24 8.96 -2.29
CA ARG A 218 12.91 8.49 -2.69
C ARG A 218 13.02 6.97 -2.89
N GLY A 219 11.93 6.24 -2.70
CA GLY A 219 11.97 4.78 -2.85
C GLY A 219 12.16 4.36 -4.30
N ILE A 220 11.09 4.39 -5.09
CA ILE A 220 11.08 4.04 -6.51
C ILE A 220 10.49 5.19 -7.30
N GLU A 221 11.24 5.68 -8.27
CA GLU A 221 10.85 6.76 -9.15
C GLU A 221 10.64 6.22 -10.57
N VAL A 222 9.41 6.34 -11.11
CA VAL A 222 9.00 5.81 -12.42
C VAL A 222 8.55 6.97 -13.29
N THR A 223 9.39 7.37 -14.25
CA THR A 223 9.14 8.57 -15.05
C THR A 223 9.25 8.29 -16.55
N HIS A 224 8.30 8.82 -17.34
CA HIS A 224 8.23 8.65 -18.80
C HIS A 224 8.35 7.19 -19.25
N SER A 225 7.80 6.27 -18.43
CA SER A 225 8.05 4.83 -18.55
C SER A 225 6.75 4.06 -18.81
N LYS A 226 6.89 2.81 -19.30
CA LYS A 226 5.75 1.97 -19.65
C LYS A 226 5.90 0.55 -19.14
N ASN A 227 4.78 -0.07 -18.75
CA ASN A 227 4.72 -1.46 -18.31
C ASN A 227 5.73 -1.75 -17.20
N VAL A 228 5.51 -1.13 -16.03
CA VAL A 228 6.37 -1.29 -14.85
C VAL A 228 5.60 -2.03 -13.75
N LEU A 229 6.21 -3.07 -13.20
CA LEU A 229 5.70 -3.85 -12.07
C LEU A 229 6.56 -3.60 -10.83
N ILE A 230 5.92 -3.23 -9.72
CA ILE A 230 6.50 -3.20 -8.37
C ILE A 230 5.72 -4.19 -7.53
N ASP A 231 6.39 -5.21 -6.96
CA ASP A 231 5.72 -6.29 -6.23
C ASP A 231 6.50 -6.79 -5.01
N GLY A 232 5.91 -6.64 -3.83
CA GLY A 232 6.30 -7.37 -2.62
C GLY A 232 7.32 -6.68 -1.73
N ILE A 233 8.00 -5.65 -2.19
CA ILE A 233 9.05 -4.97 -1.43
C ILE A 233 8.49 -4.08 -0.31
N THR A 234 9.38 -3.67 0.59
CA THR A 234 9.08 -2.71 1.66
C THR A 234 9.99 -1.49 1.51
N VAL A 235 9.44 -0.29 1.72
CA VAL A 235 10.21 0.96 1.78
C VAL A 235 10.10 1.54 3.18
N VAL A 236 11.23 1.84 3.79
CA VAL A 236 11.31 2.32 5.18
C VAL A 236 12.09 3.62 5.24
N ASN A 237 11.51 4.61 5.90
CA ASN A 237 12.10 5.92 6.17
C ASN A 237 12.66 6.64 4.92
N PRO A 238 11.93 6.73 3.81
CA PRO A 238 12.37 7.55 2.68
C PRO A 238 12.40 9.03 3.10
N ASP A 239 13.33 9.81 2.52
CA ASP A 239 13.37 11.26 2.74
C ASP A 239 12.25 12.03 2.04
N HIS A 240 11.59 11.37 1.08
CA HIS A 240 10.50 11.91 0.24
C HIS A 240 9.59 10.73 -0.17
N TYR A 241 8.89 10.78 -1.27
CA TYR A 241 7.91 9.77 -1.72
C TYR A 241 8.44 8.34 -1.71
N THR A 242 7.60 7.41 -1.28
CA THR A 242 7.86 5.97 -1.37
C THR A 242 7.87 5.51 -2.82
N VAL A 243 6.83 5.81 -3.57
CA VAL A 243 6.76 5.62 -5.03
C VAL A 243 6.33 6.91 -5.68
N PHE A 244 7.04 7.31 -6.70
CA PHE A 244 6.73 8.46 -7.52
C PHE A 244 6.51 8.03 -8.97
N GLY A 245 5.34 8.34 -9.52
CA GLY A 245 5.00 8.17 -10.93
C GLY A 245 4.91 9.50 -11.64
N GLY A 246 5.60 9.67 -12.78
CA GLY A 246 5.52 10.87 -13.61
C GLY A 246 5.41 10.52 -15.09
N GLU A 247 4.36 11.01 -15.79
CA GLU A 247 4.11 10.76 -17.23
C GLU A 247 4.32 9.29 -17.65
N SER A 248 3.81 8.36 -16.84
CA SER A 248 4.02 6.92 -17.05
C SER A 248 2.70 6.18 -17.28
N THR A 249 2.75 5.05 -18.01
CA THR A 249 1.56 4.27 -18.38
C THR A 249 1.76 2.78 -18.13
N GLY A 250 0.70 2.09 -17.66
CA GLY A 250 0.76 0.65 -17.38
C GLY A 250 1.59 0.33 -16.14
N LEU A 251 1.37 1.06 -15.05
CA LEU A 251 2.06 0.88 -13.79
C LEU A 251 1.26 -0.05 -12.88
N THR A 252 1.86 -1.15 -12.45
CA THR A 252 1.28 -2.07 -11.47
C THR A 252 2.11 -2.06 -10.19
N ILE A 253 1.48 -1.69 -9.06
CA ILE A 253 2.10 -1.65 -7.74
C ILE A 253 1.30 -2.59 -6.84
N LYS A 254 1.92 -3.65 -6.34
CA LYS A 254 1.22 -4.60 -5.49
C LYS A 254 2.08 -5.14 -4.36
N ASN A 255 1.42 -5.57 -3.28
CA ASN A 255 2.09 -6.09 -2.09
C ASN A 255 3.20 -5.18 -1.53
N LEU A 256 3.15 -3.89 -1.82
CA LEU A 256 4.09 -2.88 -1.34
C LEU A 256 3.74 -2.48 0.10
N LYS A 257 4.76 -2.30 0.94
CA LYS A 257 4.64 -1.74 2.27
C LYS A 257 5.47 -0.48 2.39
N SER A 258 4.94 0.54 3.09
CA SER A 258 5.63 1.81 3.29
C SER A 258 5.51 2.28 4.73
N PHE A 259 6.64 2.76 5.25
CA PHE A 259 6.72 3.52 6.48
C PHE A 259 7.52 4.79 6.23
N SER A 260 6.92 5.94 6.46
CA SER A 260 7.60 7.23 6.34
C SER A 260 7.31 8.13 7.53
N CYS A 261 8.28 8.96 7.89
CA CYS A 261 8.24 9.79 9.08
C CYS A 261 8.94 11.13 8.84
N LYS A 262 8.58 11.81 7.74
CA LYS A 262 9.08 13.14 7.36
C LYS A 262 8.03 13.91 6.59
N GLY A 263 8.09 15.24 6.56
CA GLY A 263 7.27 16.03 5.65
C GLY A 263 7.57 15.72 4.19
N TRP A 264 6.55 15.69 3.36
CA TRP A 264 6.58 15.30 1.93
C TRP A 264 7.05 13.86 1.68
N SER A 265 6.94 12.99 2.68
CA SER A 265 7.25 11.57 2.52
C SER A 265 6.01 10.72 2.25
N ASP A 266 5.28 11.13 1.24
CA ASP A 266 4.05 10.49 0.78
C ASP A 266 4.26 8.99 0.44
N GLY A 267 3.20 8.24 0.40
CA GLY A 267 3.22 6.84 -0.03
C GLY A 267 3.38 6.71 -1.54
N ILE A 268 2.29 6.75 -2.29
CA ILE A 268 2.31 6.62 -3.75
C ILE A 268 1.74 7.88 -4.38
N ASP A 269 2.60 8.64 -5.06
CA ASP A 269 2.25 9.85 -5.80
C ASP A 269 2.25 9.60 -7.30
N LEU A 270 1.12 9.88 -7.94
CA LEU A 270 0.95 9.74 -9.38
C LEU A 270 0.73 11.10 -10.02
N MET A 271 1.61 11.51 -10.94
CA MET A 271 1.53 12.74 -11.71
C MET A 271 1.45 12.43 -13.20
N CYS A 272 0.33 12.75 -13.82
CA CYS A 272 0.11 12.47 -15.25
C CYS A 272 0.27 10.98 -15.61
N CYS A 273 -0.18 10.07 -14.73
CA CYS A 273 -0.07 8.63 -14.94
C CYS A 273 -1.39 8.03 -15.44
N ASN A 274 -1.27 7.02 -16.29
CA ASN A 274 -2.43 6.37 -16.90
C ASN A 274 -2.35 4.84 -16.79
N GLU A 275 -3.50 4.17 -16.72
CA GLU A 275 -3.56 2.70 -16.62
C GLU A 275 -2.75 2.18 -15.43
N VAL A 276 -3.11 2.65 -14.22
CA VAL A 276 -2.40 2.31 -12.98
C VAL A 276 -3.23 1.37 -12.13
N LEU A 277 -2.63 0.28 -11.67
CA LEU A 277 -3.19 -0.62 -10.68
C LEU A 277 -2.34 -0.60 -9.41
N ILE A 278 -2.96 -0.22 -8.29
CA ILE A 278 -2.39 -0.33 -6.94
C ILE A 278 -3.22 -1.38 -6.19
N ASP A 279 -2.60 -2.48 -5.76
CA ASP A 279 -3.32 -3.62 -5.21
C ASP A 279 -2.59 -4.24 -4.01
N HIS A 280 -3.30 -4.54 -2.93
CA HIS A 280 -2.74 -5.15 -1.70
C HIS A 280 -1.54 -4.37 -1.15
N VAL A 281 -1.68 -3.06 -0.91
CA VAL A 281 -0.64 -2.23 -0.32
C VAL A 281 -0.94 -1.91 1.14
N PHE A 282 0.12 -1.72 1.92
CA PHE A 282 0.06 -1.15 3.26
C PHE A 282 0.87 0.15 3.28
N MET A 283 0.21 1.25 3.62
CA MET A 283 0.83 2.57 3.69
C MET A 283 0.64 3.17 5.07
N ARG A 284 1.74 3.44 5.79
CA ARG A 284 1.76 4.28 6.99
C ARG A 284 2.73 5.42 6.75
N ASN A 285 2.17 6.60 6.49
CA ASN A 285 2.93 7.73 6.00
C ASN A 285 2.64 9.00 6.80
N SER A 286 3.67 9.82 6.96
CA SER A 286 3.58 11.16 7.54
C SER A 286 3.42 12.23 6.47
N ASP A 287 2.66 11.93 5.45
CA ASP A 287 2.04 12.77 4.42
C ASP A 287 1.04 11.89 3.66
N ASP A 288 0.51 12.31 2.50
CA ASP A 288 -0.52 11.59 1.75
C ASP A 288 -0.14 10.11 1.50
N CYS A 289 -0.98 9.14 1.92
CA CYS A 289 -0.71 7.74 1.60
C CYS A 289 -0.81 7.46 0.10
N ILE A 290 -1.84 8.00 -0.56
CA ILE A 290 -2.07 7.89 -2.00
C ILE A 290 -2.47 9.27 -2.53
N ALA A 291 -1.68 9.81 -3.46
CA ALA A 291 -1.97 11.07 -4.14
C ALA A 291 -2.06 10.90 -5.66
N ILE A 292 -3.12 11.43 -6.27
CA ILE A 292 -3.38 11.37 -7.70
C ILE A 292 -3.53 12.79 -8.24
N TYR A 293 -2.50 13.26 -8.94
CA TYR A 293 -2.41 14.61 -9.48
C TYR A 293 -2.42 14.61 -11.00
N ALA A 294 -2.69 15.76 -11.58
CA ALA A 294 -2.37 16.08 -12.96
C ALA A 294 -0.94 16.64 -13.05
N HIS A 295 -0.71 17.70 -13.85
CA HIS A 295 0.60 18.33 -13.97
C HIS A 295 1.21 18.74 -12.63
N ARG A 296 2.44 18.40 -12.46
CA ARG A 296 3.32 18.94 -11.41
C ARG A 296 4.75 18.96 -11.91
N TRP A 297 5.50 20.01 -11.57
CA TRP A 297 6.88 20.24 -12.01
C TRP A 297 7.03 20.19 -13.54
N ASN A 298 7.77 19.21 -14.06
CA ASN A 298 8.01 19.02 -15.51
C ASN A 298 7.17 17.89 -16.11
N TYR A 299 6.15 17.41 -15.40
CA TYR A 299 5.24 16.36 -15.88
C TYR A 299 3.93 16.99 -16.32
N TYR A 300 3.49 16.72 -17.54
CA TYR A 300 2.37 17.38 -18.18
C TYR A 300 1.28 16.39 -18.59
N GLY A 301 0.05 16.76 -18.35
CA GLY A 301 -1.14 15.99 -18.70
C GLY A 301 -2.02 15.67 -17.50
N GLY A 302 -3.10 14.94 -17.74
CA GLY A 302 -4.00 14.43 -16.72
C GLY A 302 -3.60 13.03 -16.25
N SER A 303 -4.25 12.57 -15.17
CA SER A 303 -4.19 11.18 -14.72
C SER A 303 -5.52 10.49 -14.98
N ARG A 304 -5.49 9.25 -15.48
CA ARG A 304 -6.72 8.50 -15.78
C ARG A 304 -6.56 6.99 -15.65
N ASP A 305 -7.70 6.32 -15.51
CA ASP A 305 -7.76 4.86 -15.44
C ASP A 305 -6.88 4.30 -14.32
N VAL A 306 -7.06 4.88 -13.10
CA VAL A 306 -6.33 4.50 -11.89
C VAL A 306 -7.24 3.68 -10.99
N THR A 307 -6.78 2.50 -10.61
CA THR A 307 -7.45 1.65 -9.63
C THR A 307 -6.58 1.42 -8.40
N LEU A 308 -7.09 1.80 -7.23
CA LEU A 308 -6.59 1.39 -5.91
C LEU A 308 -7.53 0.35 -5.34
N GLN A 309 -7.01 -0.80 -4.91
CA GLN A 309 -7.84 -1.83 -4.29
C GLN A 309 -7.12 -2.64 -3.22
N ASN A 310 -7.91 -3.22 -2.29
CA ASN A 310 -7.41 -4.13 -1.25
C ASN A 310 -6.30 -3.53 -0.37
N ALA A 311 -6.36 -2.24 -0.11
CA ALA A 311 -5.32 -1.50 0.60
C ALA A 311 -5.64 -1.35 2.10
N VAL A 312 -4.58 -1.19 2.89
CA VAL A 312 -4.63 -0.75 4.28
C VAL A 312 -3.83 0.56 4.37
N LEU A 313 -4.50 1.63 4.76
CA LEU A 313 -3.92 2.97 4.79
C LEU A 313 -3.94 3.54 6.20
N TRP A 314 -2.86 4.19 6.58
CA TRP A 314 -2.68 4.88 7.85
C TRP A 314 -1.95 6.19 7.58
N ALA A 315 -2.68 7.29 7.57
CA ALA A 315 -2.09 8.61 7.45
C ALA A 315 -1.82 9.13 8.86
N ASP A 316 -0.55 9.10 9.28
CA ASP A 316 -0.11 9.74 10.51
C ASP A 316 -0.23 11.27 10.38
N ILE A 317 -0.12 11.81 9.14
CA ILE A 317 -0.37 13.20 8.75
C ILE A 317 -1.07 13.21 7.38
N ALA A 318 -1.86 14.25 7.08
CA ALA A 318 -2.52 14.54 5.82
C ALA A 318 -3.61 13.52 5.42
N HIS A 319 -3.52 12.90 4.25
CA HIS A 319 -4.64 12.15 3.70
C HIS A 319 -4.32 10.68 3.47
N PRO A 320 -5.23 9.77 3.83
CA PRO A 320 -5.20 8.42 3.26
C PRO A 320 -5.31 8.42 1.73
N ILE A 321 -6.18 9.30 1.18
CA ILE A 321 -6.40 9.40 -0.27
C ILE A 321 -6.65 10.87 -0.63
N ASN A 322 -5.83 11.41 -1.55
CA ASN A 322 -5.93 12.75 -2.07
C ASN A 322 -5.97 12.76 -3.60
N ILE A 323 -7.00 13.37 -4.21
CA ILE A 323 -7.19 13.46 -5.66
C ILE A 323 -7.31 14.94 -6.05
N GLY A 324 -6.53 15.38 -7.01
CA GLY A 324 -6.59 16.76 -7.51
C GLY A 324 -5.34 17.54 -7.17
N GLY A 325 -5.41 18.50 -6.29
CA GLY A 325 -4.27 19.25 -5.75
C GLY A 325 -3.47 20.07 -6.77
N HIS A 326 -2.78 19.40 -7.68
CA HIS A 326 -1.88 20.01 -8.64
C HIS A 326 -2.34 19.83 -10.09
N GLY A 327 -2.18 20.87 -10.91
CA GLY A 327 -2.52 20.92 -12.32
C GLY A 327 -1.70 21.94 -13.09
N ASN A 328 -1.98 22.16 -14.38
CA ASN A 328 -1.27 23.13 -15.21
C ASN A 328 -1.98 24.49 -15.24
N PRO A 329 -1.57 25.46 -14.44
CA PRO A 329 -2.20 26.77 -14.41
C PRO A 329 -1.98 27.56 -15.71
N ALA A 330 -0.96 27.21 -16.52
CA ALA A 330 -0.64 27.87 -17.77
C ALA A 330 -1.43 27.31 -18.97
N ASP A 331 -2.02 26.11 -18.85
CA ASP A 331 -2.85 25.56 -19.92
C ASP A 331 -4.12 26.40 -20.14
N LYS A 332 -4.59 26.44 -21.39
CA LYS A 332 -5.78 27.21 -21.76
C LYS A 332 -7.04 26.66 -21.12
N ILE A 333 -7.23 25.35 -21.19
CA ILE A 333 -8.43 24.63 -20.78
C ILE A 333 -8.26 24.06 -19.37
N GLY A 334 -7.08 23.55 -19.06
CA GLY A 334 -6.75 22.75 -17.88
C GLY A 334 -6.87 21.25 -18.13
N GLU A 335 -6.29 20.48 -17.24
CA GLU A 335 -6.16 19.03 -17.35
C GLU A 335 -7.35 18.30 -16.74
N VAL A 336 -7.40 16.99 -16.94
CA VAL A 336 -8.48 16.13 -16.43
C VAL A 336 -7.89 14.98 -15.65
N ILE A 337 -8.44 14.77 -14.46
CA ILE A 337 -8.23 13.55 -13.65
C ILE A 337 -9.54 12.78 -13.72
N GLU A 338 -9.52 11.58 -14.30
CA GLU A 338 -10.75 10.84 -14.57
C GLU A 338 -10.62 9.32 -14.48
N ASN A 339 -11.77 8.65 -14.32
CA ASN A 339 -11.85 7.18 -14.25
C ASN A 339 -11.01 6.63 -13.08
N ILE A 340 -11.23 7.18 -11.91
CA ILE A 340 -10.53 6.76 -10.69
C ILE A 340 -11.44 5.82 -9.89
N THR A 341 -10.95 4.62 -9.62
CA THR A 341 -11.67 3.62 -8.80
C THR A 341 -10.87 3.28 -7.56
N ILE A 342 -11.46 3.47 -6.40
CA ILE A 342 -10.88 3.16 -5.10
C ILE A 342 -11.85 2.21 -4.41
N ARG A 343 -11.41 0.97 -4.18
CA ARG A 343 -12.32 -0.06 -3.65
C ARG A 343 -11.66 -1.02 -2.67
N ASN A 344 -12.47 -1.50 -1.72
CA ASN A 344 -12.05 -2.45 -0.68
C ASN A 344 -10.80 -1.96 0.08
N VAL A 345 -10.94 -0.80 0.74
CA VAL A 345 -9.85 -0.15 1.47
C VAL A 345 -10.21 -0.05 2.95
N ASP A 346 -9.26 -0.41 3.80
CA ASP A 346 -9.31 -0.18 5.24
C ASP A 346 -8.44 1.04 5.56
N ILE A 347 -9.03 2.12 6.05
CA ILE A 347 -8.33 3.31 6.55
C ILE A 347 -8.27 3.20 8.06
N LEU A 348 -7.08 2.97 8.61
CA LEU A 348 -6.90 2.77 10.03
C LEU A 348 -6.90 4.09 10.78
N GLU A 349 -6.15 5.08 10.29
CA GLU A 349 -6.05 6.40 10.90
C GLU A 349 -6.03 7.51 9.85
N GLN A 350 -6.50 8.69 10.26
CA GLN A 350 -6.26 9.97 9.60
C GLN A 350 -6.00 11.03 10.67
N ASP A 351 -4.94 11.81 10.48
CA ASP A 351 -4.60 12.96 11.31
C ASP A 351 -4.15 14.13 10.42
N GLU A 352 -4.82 15.29 10.54
CA GLU A 352 -4.50 16.51 9.79
C GLU A 352 -5.10 17.72 10.50
N ASP A 353 -4.26 18.59 10.99
CA ASP A 353 -4.65 19.77 11.77
C ASP A 353 -5.11 20.97 10.90
N ASP A 354 -4.68 21.06 9.62
CA ASP A 354 -5.11 22.13 8.72
C ASP A 354 -6.55 21.90 8.21
N PRO A 355 -7.56 22.63 8.72
CA PRO A 355 -8.96 22.43 8.33
C PRO A 355 -9.22 22.70 6.84
N LEU A 356 -8.29 23.30 6.12
CA LEU A 356 -8.36 23.51 4.68
C LEU A 356 -7.75 22.34 3.88
N TYR A 357 -7.12 21.37 4.57
CA TYR A 357 -6.41 20.25 3.95
C TYR A 357 -6.84 18.87 4.49
N GLN A 358 -7.83 18.78 5.37
CA GLN A 358 -8.35 17.54 5.95
C GLN A 358 -9.09 16.65 4.96
N GLY A 359 -9.18 15.36 5.22
CA GLY A 359 -10.08 14.41 4.57
C GLY A 359 -9.54 13.00 4.44
N CYS A 360 -10.27 11.98 4.93
CA CYS A 360 -9.94 10.58 4.64
C CYS A 360 -10.05 10.27 3.15
N MET A 361 -11.11 10.78 2.53
CA MET A 361 -11.37 10.71 1.09
C MET A 361 -11.44 12.14 0.57
N ALA A 362 -10.30 12.65 0.08
CA ALA A 362 -10.17 14.03 -0.36
C ALA A 362 -10.20 14.14 -1.89
N ILE A 363 -10.97 15.09 -2.40
CA ILE A 363 -10.92 15.58 -3.77
C ILE A 363 -10.73 17.09 -3.70
N ASP A 364 -9.48 17.51 -3.81
CA ASP A 364 -9.05 18.90 -3.75
C ASP A 364 -8.72 19.43 -5.14
N CYS A 365 -9.73 19.88 -5.85
CA CYS A 365 -9.58 20.30 -7.25
C CYS A 365 -9.03 21.73 -7.34
N GLY A 366 -7.74 21.87 -7.67
CA GLY A 366 -7.03 23.13 -7.90
C GLY A 366 -6.44 23.27 -9.32
N ASP A 367 -5.70 24.32 -9.57
CA ASP A 367 -4.87 24.57 -10.77
C ASP A 367 -5.52 24.19 -12.12
N LYS A 368 -6.76 24.63 -12.35
CA LYS A 368 -7.58 24.37 -13.56
C LYS A 368 -7.91 22.89 -13.83
N ASN A 369 -7.66 21.99 -12.88
CA ASN A 369 -8.08 20.60 -13.04
C ASN A 369 -9.60 20.49 -13.14
N LEU A 370 -10.05 19.49 -13.88
CA LEU A 370 -11.37 18.89 -13.76
C LEU A 370 -11.20 17.48 -13.23
N VAL A 371 -11.83 17.20 -12.08
CA VAL A 371 -11.88 15.84 -11.55
C VAL A 371 -13.25 15.24 -11.85
N ARG A 372 -13.30 14.07 -12.51
CA ARG A 372 -14.57 13.44 -12.84
C ARG A 372 -14.52 11.92 -12.88
N ASN A 373 -15.70 11.31 -12.78
CA ASN A 373 -15.89 9.85 -12.81
C ASN A 373 -14.99 9.17 -11.76
N VAL A 374 -15.26 9.47 -10.48
CA VAL A 374 -14.54 8.91 -9.34
C VAL A 374 -15.47 8.02 -8.54
N LEU A 375 -15.04 6.79 -8.27
CA LEU A 375 -15.74 5.83 -7.43
C LEU A 375 -14.92 5.48 -6.19
N PHE A 376 -15.50 5.70 -5.02
CA PHE A 376 -15.06 5.13 -3.75
C PHE A 376 -16.06 4.04 -3.36
N GLU A 377 -15.61 2.80 -3.20
CA GLU A 377 -16.48 1.67 -2.94
C GLU A 377 -15.90 0.73 -1.88
N ASP A 378 -16.76 0.28 -0.94
CA ASP A 378 -16.33 -0.66 0.12
C ASP A 378 -15.17 -0.13 0.96
N ILE A 379 -15.28 1.11 1.46
CA ILE A 379 -14.27 1.75 2.31
C ILE A 379 -14.70 1.68 3.77
N ARG A 380 -13.78 1.26 4.62
CA ARG A 380 -13.96 1.16 6.07
C ARG A 380 -12.96 2.09 6.75
N VAL A 381 -13.45 3.12 7.41
CA VAL A 381 -12.63 4.05 8.21
C VAL A 381 -12.79 3.70 9.67
N GLU A 382 -11.69 3.50 10.36
CA GLU A 382 -11.69 3.05 11.76
C GLU A 382 -11.48 4.20 12.73
N SER A 383 -10.56 5.14 12.42
CA SER A 383 -10.28 6.27 13.27
C SER A 383 -9.96 7.54 12.46
N ILE A 384 -10.41 8.67 13.00
CA ILE A 384 -10.01 10.02 12.59
C ILE A 384 -9.63 10.73 13.87
N GLN A 385 -8.35 11.06 14.04
CA GLN A 385 -7.87 11.78 15.22
C GLN A 385 -8.22 13.25 15.12
N GLU A 386 -7.68 13.91 14.11
CA GLU A 386 -8.11 15.23 13.67
C GLU A 386 -8.36 15.16 12.16
N GLY A 387 -9.49 15.70 11.70
CA GLY A 387 -9.82 15.59 10.28
C GLY A 387 -11.30 15.45 9.99
N ARG A 388 -11.62 14.93 8.80
CA ARG A 388 -12.99 14.70 8.35
C ARG A 388 -13.09 13.51 7.40
N LEU A 389 -14.27 12.89 7.34
CA LEU A 389 -14.48 11.71 6.50
C LEU A 389 -14.42 12.03 5.00
N PHE A 390 -15.18 13.05 4.56
CA PHE A 390 -15.23 13.50 3.16
C PHE A 390 -14.76 14.94 3.03
N HIS A 391 -13.86 15.20 2.08
CA HIS A 391 -13.44 16.54 1.69
C HIS A 391 -13.54 16.67 0.18
N ILE A 392 -14.59 17.32 -0.31
CA ILE A 392 -14.85 17.48 -1.76
C ILE A 392 -14.88 18.98 -2.04
N ARG A 393 -13.83 19.49 -2.69
CA ARG A 393 -13.67 20.93 -2.80
C ARG A 393 -13.08 21.34 -4.15
N VAL A 394 -13.75 22.29 -4.82
CA VAL A 394 -13.10 23.09 -5.86
C VAL A 394 -12.44 24.27 -5.16
N ARG A 395 -11.11 24.36 -5.25
CA ARG A 395 -10.33 25.28 -4.45
C ARG A 395 -9.48 26.25 -5.26
N PHE A 396 -9.10 27.31 -4.59
CA PHE A 396 -7.95 28.14 -4.87
C PHE A 396 -7.24 28.42 -3.56
N ASN A 397 -6.12 27.78 -3.34
CA ASN A 397 -5.26 28.01 -2.19
C ASN A 397 -3.91 28.53 -2.66
N PRO A 398 -3.59 29.84 -2.49
CA PRO A 398 -2.35 30.43 -2.99
C PRO A 398 -1.05 29.78 -2.49
N LYS A 399 -1.12 29.00 -1.40
CA LYS A 399 0.02 28.20 -0.90
C LYS A 399 0.40 27.09 -1.88
N TYR A 400 -0.60 26.48 -2.55
CA TYR A 400 -0.41 25.32 -3.40
C TYR A 400 -0.81 25.58 -4.86
N ASP A 401 -1.84 26.41 -5.11
CA ASP A 401 -2.46 26.62 -6.42
C ASP A 401 -2.08 27.98 -6.99
N LYS A 402 -1.83 28.07 -8.27
CA LYS A 402 -1.67 29.33 -9.00
C LYS A 402 -2.97 29.77 -9.69
N GLN A 403 -3.88 28.85 -9.91
CA GLN A 403 -5.20 29.09 -10.49
C GLN A 403 -6.26 28.25 -9.75
N PRO A 404 -7.51 28.66 -9.73
CA PRO A 404 -8.59 27.86 -9.18
C PRO A 404 -8.82 26.58 -9.99
N GLY A 405 -9.33 25.54 -9.33
CA GLY A 405 -9.85 24.33 -9.97
C GLY A 405 -11.02 24.63 -10.90
N ARG A 406 -11.27 23.78 -11.89
CA ARG A 406 -12.32 23.95 -12.88
C ARG A 406 -13.65 23.35 -12.45
N GLY A 407 -13.63 22.22 -11.73
CA GLY A 407 -14.83 21.55 -11.26
C GLY A 407 -14.64 20.12 -10.80
N ILE A 408 -15.66 19.57 -10.15
CA ILE A 408 -15.73 18.16 -9.76
C ILE A 408 -17.06 17.61 -10.25
N GLU A 409 -17.05 16.45 -10.96
CA GLU A 409 -18.25 15.90 -11.58
C GLU A 409 -18.29 14.36 -11.43
N ASP A 410 -19.51 13.80 -11.29
CA ASP A 410 -19.76 12.36 -11.34
C ASP A 410 -18.93 11.56 -10.31
N VAL A 411 -19.09 11.88 -9.03
CA VAL A 411 -18.43 11.21 -7.91
C VAL A 411 -19.41 10.31 -7.17
N THR A 412 -19.02 9.09 -6.89
CA THR A 412 -19.82 8.16 -6.11
C THR A 412 -19.05 7.62 -4.91
N PHE A 413 -19.67 7.71 -3.74
CA PHE A 413 -19.24 7.06 -2.51
C PHE A 413 -20.25 5.95 -2.20
N ARG A 414 -19.83 4.69 -2.26
CA ARG A 414 -20.71 3.51 -2.08
C ARG A 414 -20.17 2.59 -0.99
N ASN A 415 -21.07 2.12 -0.12
CA ASN A 415 -20.70 1.18 0.95
C ASN A 415 -19.55 1.72 1.82
N ILE A 416 -19.68 2.95 2.31
CA ILE A 416 -18.70 3.57 3.18
C ILE A 416 -19.12 3.35 4.63
N THR A 417 -18.21 2.89 5.47
CA THR A 417 -18.46 2.71 6.91
C THR A 417 -17.45 3.49 7.72
N TYR A 418 -17.93 4.27 8.67
CA TYR A 418 -17.13 4.93 9.68
C TYR A 418 -17.78 4.76 11.06
N ASN A 419 -17.00 4.19 11.99
CA ASN A 419 -17.43 3.96 13.39
C ASN A 419 -16.45 4.68 14.33
N GLY A 420 -16.58 5.98 14.40
CA GLY A 420 -15.74 6.83 15.23
C GLY A 420 -16.43 8.15 15.58
N VAL A 421 -15.76 8.92 16.39
CA VAL A 421 -16.17 10.29 16.72
C VAL A 421 -15.31 11.21 15.85
N GLY A 422 -15.78 11.52 14.63
CA GLY A 422 -15.09 12.46 13.75
C GLY A 422 -15.09 13.86 14.33
N GLU A 423 -13.94 14.52 14.32
CA GLU A 423 -13.75 15.83 14.91
C GLU A 423 -14.43 16.93 14.10
N ASN A 424 -14.37 16.86 12.77
CA ASN A 424 -14.85 17.91 11.90
C ASN A 424 -15.94 17.43 10.94
N PRO A 425 -16.94 18.26 10.65
CA PRO A 425 -17.95 17.94 9.65
C PRO A 425 -17.33 17.72 8.28
N SER A 426 -17.85 16.74 7.55
CA SER A 426 -17.50 16.55 6.12
C SER A 426 -17.80 17.82 5.33
N LEU A 427 -17.05 18.02 4.22
CA LEU A 427 -17.13 19.23 3.42
C LEU A 427 -17.44 18.90 1.96
N ILE A 428 -18.37 19.67 1.36
CA ILE A 428 -18.64 19.68 -0.07
C ILE A 428 -18.86 21.13 -0.54
N LYS A 429 -17.88 21.71 -1.25
CA LYS A 429 -17.90 23.12 -1.67
C LYS A 429 -17.39 23.31 -3.09
N GLY A 430 -18.25 23.85 -3.96
CA GLY A 430 -17.81 24.50 -5.19
C GLY A 430 -17.14 25.84 -4.91
N LEU A 431 -16.49 26.43 -5.90
CA LEU A 431 -15.82 27.71 -5.76
C LEU A 431 -16.77 28.87 -6.12
N ASP A 432 -17.45 28.76 -7.26
CA ASP A 432 -18.42 29.74 -7.77
C ASP A 432 -19.43 29.08 -8.75
N ALA A 433 -20.25 29.89 -9.41
CA ALA A 433 -21.32 29.40 -10.30
C ALA A 433 -20.81 28.61 -11.51
N GLU A 434 -19.59 28.87 -11.99
CA GLU A 434 -18.97 28.18 -13.13
C GLU A 434 -18.14 26.97 -12.66
N ARG A 435 -17.46 27.10 -11.53
CA ARG A 435 -16.52 26.14 -10.97
C ARG A 435 -17.14 25.44 -9.76
N GLY A 436 -18.16 24.65 -10.04
CA GLY A 436 -18.98 23.98 -9.05
C GLY A 436 -18.72 22.48 -8.97
N ILE A 437 -19.52 21.84 -8.15
CA ILE A 437 -19.57 20.38 -7.98
C ILE A 437 -20.88 19.86 -8.52
N ARG A 438 -20.84 18.75 -9.31
CA ARG A 438 -22.02 18.20 -9.95
C ARG A 438 -22.09 16.69 -9.80
N ASN A 439 -23.32 16.16 -9.61
CA ASN A 439 -23.61 14.72 -9.64
C ASN A 439 -22.80 13.93 -8.61
N VAL A 440 -22.89 14.26 -7.34
CA VAL A 440 -22.26 13.48 -6.27
C VAL A 440 -23.31 12.55 -5.65
N THR A 441 -22.98 11.26 -5.55
CA THR A 441 -23.86 10.25 -4.96
C THR A 441 -23.22 9.63 -3.72
N PHE A 442 -23.95 9.63 -2.61
CA PHE A 442 -23.64 8.89 -1.39
C PHE A 442 -24.64 7.72 -1.31
N GLU A 443 -24.16 6.50 -1.47
CA GLU A 443 -24.95 5.29 -1.50
C GLU A 443 -24.52 4.33 -0.41
N ASN A 444 -25.46 3.98 0.51
CA ASN A 444 -25.18 3.08 1.61
C ASN A 444 -23.98 3.52 2.47
N VAL A 445 -23.98 4.77 2.92
CA VAL A 445 -22.97 5.32 3.84
C VAL A 445 -23.46 5.12 5.28
N MET A 446 -22.67 4.42 6.09
CA MET A 446 -22.96 4.10 7.48
C MET A 446 -22.04 4.87 8.42
N LEU A 447 -22.63 5.69 9.29
CA LEU A 447 -21.92 6.47 10.30
C LEU A 447 -22.36 6.01 11.67
N ASN A 448 -21.47 5.42 12.45
CA ASN A 448 -21.77 4.87 13.77
C ASN A 448 -23.03 3.95 13.78
N GLY A 449 -23.10 3.03 12.82
CA GLY A 449 -24.20 2.11 12.66
C GLY A 449 -25.50 2.72 12.12
N THR A 450 -25.51 4.01 11.81
CA THR A 450 -26.69 4.72 11.26
C THR A 450 -26.46 5.09 9.81
N LYS A 451 -27.42 4.74 8.94
CA LYS A 451 -27.37 5.11 7.53
C LYS A 451 -27.55 6.61 7.34
N MET A 452 -26.61 7.24 6.62
CA MET A 452 -26.70 8.65 6.22
C MET A 452 -27.93 8.88 5.34
N LYS A 453 -28.70 9.94 5.64
CA LYS A 453 -29.95 10.27 4.92
C LYS A 453 -29.89 11.57 4.14
N SER A 454 -28.99 12.48 4.52
CA SER A 454 -28.78 13.78 3.87
C SER A 454 -27.35 14.25 4.08
N ILE A 455 -26.99 15.36 3.45
CA ILE A 455 -25.74 16.08 3.66
C ILE A 455 -25.92 17.34 4.50
N ASP A 456 -27.02 17.45 5.26
CA ASP A 456 -27.33 18.66 6.03
C ASP A 456 -26.28 18.97 7.10
N SER A 457 -25.58 17.96 7.59
CA SER A 457 -24.46 18.10 8.53
C SER A 457 -23.14 18.50 7.88
N PHE A 458 -23.06 18.50 6.54
CA PHE A 458 -21.84 18.89 5.84
C PHE A 458 -21.68 20.41 5.79
N ILE A 459 -20.44 20.87 5.77
CA ILE A 459 -20.13 22.22 5.38
C ILE A 459 -20.29 22.32 3.87
N GLN A 460 -21.26 23.12 3.40
CA GLN A 460 -21.65 23.21 1.98
C GLN A 460 -21.93 24.65 1.55
N ASN A 461 -22.03 24.87 0.23
CA ASN A 461 -22.46 26.14 -0.36
C ASN A 461 -23.40 25.93 -1.56
N GLU A 462 -23.87 27.02 -2.17
CA GLU A 462 -24.81 27.02 -3.28
C GLU A 462 -24.24 26.55 -4.62
N PHE A 463 -22.93 26.34 -4.73
CA PHE A 463 -22.26 25.94 -5.97
C PHE A 463 -22.17 24.41 -6.14
N ILE A 464 -23.07 23.69 -5.49
CA ILE A 464 -23.21 22.24 -5.62
C ILE A 464 -24.55 21.89 -6.28
N LYS A 465 -24.57 20.93 -7.20
CA LYS A 465 -25.79 20.50 -7.92
C LYS A 465 -25.84 18.98 -8.06
N GLY A 466 -27.06 18.42 -7.95
CA GLY A 466 -27.30 17.00 -8.23
C GLY A 466 -26.69 16.06 -7.18
N VAL A 467 -26.60 16.48 -5.91
CA VAL A 467 -26.20 15.59 -4.82
C VAL A 467 -27.34 14.65 -4.48
N LYS A 468 -27.05 13.36 -4.36
CA LYS A 468 -28.01 12.30 -4.01
C LYS A 468 -27.51 11.50 -2.82
N VAL A 469 -28.41 11.18 -1.89
CA VAL A 469 -28.15 10.26 -0.77
C VAL A 469 -29.16 9.11 -0.87
N ARG A 470 -28.70 7.86 -0.89
CA ARG A 470 -29.54 6.67 -1.15
C ARG A 470 -29.35 5.56 -0.10
#